data_bc70911daccbd1b0b9e33809f52dac71
#
_entry.id   bc70911daccbd1b0b9e33809f52dac71
#
_cell.length_a   1.000
_cell.length_b   1.000
_cell.length_c   1.000
_cell.angle_alpha   90.00
_cell.angle_beta   90.00
_cell.angle_gamma   90.00
#
_symmetry.space_group_name_H-M   'P 1'
#
loop_
_entity.id
_entity.type
_entity.pdbx_description
1 polymer ?
#
loop_
_entity_poly.entity_id
_entity_poly.type
_entity_poly.pdbx_seq_one_letter_code
_entity_poly.pdbx_strand_id
1 'polypeptide(L)'
;MECPMPTINIHDDAIIKEILTQSKRIAIIGLSPDPTKDSHKVAKYLQEHGYKIYPIYPKEEFILGEKVYRSLSEIPEPVDMVDMFRKPEIADTLLEEVLKRGDVKVFWLQLGIINNEACEKAKANGLLAVQNKCTKIEHAKVMQ
;
A
#
# COMPACT_ATOMS: atom_id res chain seq x y z
N MET A 1 1.40 -27.78 -7.51
CA MET A 1 1.22 -27.40 -7.26
C MET A 1 0.96 -26.77 -7.09
N GLU A 2 0.97 -26.49 -6.92
CA GLU A 2 0.68 -26.00 -6.59
C GLU A 2 0.48 -25.15 -6.34
N CYS A 3 0.60 -24.86 -6.12
CA CYS A 3 0.40 -24.11 -5.72
C CYS A 3 0.33 -23.40 -5.37
N PRO A 4 0.46 -23.13 -5.22
CA PRO A 4 0.29 -22.47 -4.77
C PRO A 4 0.03 -21.55 -4.60
N MET A 5 -0.11 -21.34 -4.64
CA MET A 5 -0.37 -20.61 -4.47
C MET A 5 -0.80 -19.92 -4.00
N PRO A 6 -0.80 -19.73 -4.45
CA PRO A 6 -1.28 -18.77 -3.74
C PRO A 6 -1.95 -19.01 -2.74
N THR A 7 -2.03 -19.95 -3.09
CA THR A 7 -2.34 -20.24 -2.03
C THR A 7 -1.78 -19.66 -1.02
N ILE A 8 -0.99 -18.90 -1.35
CA ILE A 8 -0.47 -18.12 -0.38
C ILE A 8 -1.56 -17.54 0.37
N ASN A 9 -1.61 -17.86 1.56
CA ASN A 9 -2.57 -17.35 2.44
C ASN A 9 -2.14 -15.96 2.85
N ILE A 10 -2.67 -14.99 2.16
CA ILE A 10 -2.34 -13.60 2.46
C ILE A 10 -2.92 -13.16 3.80
N HIS A 11 -3.64 -14.06 4.48
CA HIS A 11 -4.08 -13.83 5.85
C HIS A 11 -3.11 -14.42 6.86
N ASP A 12 -2.03 -15.04 6.38
CA ASP A 12 -1.00 -15.58 7.24
C ASP A 12 -0.19 -14.45 7.86
N ASP A 13 -0.19 -14.39 9.19
CA ASP A 13 0.51 -13.33 9.91
C ASP A 13 2.02 -13.33 9.64
N ALA A 14 2.60 -14.48 9.36
CA ALA A 14 4.03 -14.56 9.05
C ALA A 14 4.34 -13.85 7.75
N ILE A 15 3.48 -14.01 6.74
CA ILE A 15 3.65 -13.34 5.46
C ILE A 15 3.45 -11.84 5.61
N ILE A 16 2.44 -11.43 6.36
CA ILE A 16 2.17 -10.02 6.62
C ILE A 16 3.36 -9.38 7.34
N LYS A 17 3.92 -10.09 8.32
CA LYS A 17 5.08 -9.60 9.07
C LYS A 17 6.28 -9.41 8.13
N GLU A 18 6.50 -10.35 7.23
CA GLU A 18 7.61 -10.25 6.29
C GLU A 18 7.40 -9.04 5.36
N ILE A 19 6.19 -8.86 4.85
CA ILE A 19 5.85 -7.72 4.01
C ILE A 19 6.18 -6.41 4.72
N LEU A 20 5.71 -6.27 5.97
CA LEU A 20 5.89 -5.04 6.72
C LEU A 20 7.32 -4.84 7.20
N THR A 21 8.09 -5.92 7.36
CA THR A 21 9.50 -5.82 7.72
C THR A 21 10.34 -5.35 6.54
N GLN A 22 10.03 -5.83 5.34
CA GLN A 22 10.86 -5.56 4.17
C GLN A 22 10.47 -4.31 3.41
N SER A 23 9.23 -3.85 3.56
CA SER A 23 8.78 -2.63 2.90
C SER A 23 9.26 -1.43 3.72
N LYS A 24 10.02 -0.52 3.09
CA LYS A 24 10.53 0.65 3.78
C LYS A 24 9.95 1.94 3.21
N ARG A 25 9.62 1.95 1.94
CA ARG A 25 9.08 3.11 1.23
C ARG A 25 7.68 2.79 0.76
N ILE A 26 6.70 3.51 1.28
CA ILE A 26 5.28 3.23 1.05
C ILE A 26 4.61 4.45 0.42
N ALA A 27 4.07 4.27 -0.78
CA ALA A 27 3.26 5.32 -1.41
C ALA A 27 1.82 5.16 -0.91
N ILE A 28 1.28 6.22 -0.35
CA ILE A 28 -0.06 6.19 0.23
C ILE A 28 -1.01 6.94 -0.70
N ILE A 29 -1.86 6.18 -1.37
CA ILE A 29 -2.77 6.69 -2.38
C ILE A 29 -4.03 7.19 -1.71
N GLY A 30 -4.29 8.49 -1.83
CA GLY A 30 -5.44 9.11 -1.18
C GLY A 30 -5.19 9.50 0.26
N LEU A 31 -3.95 9.82 0.59
CA LEU A 31 -3.61 10.30 1.94
C LEU A 31 -4.21 11.69 2.16
N SER A 32 -5.18 11.77 3.06
CA SER A 32 -5.87 13.02 3.34
C SER A 32 -5.05 13.93 4.26
N PRO A 33 -5.09 15.26 4.03
CA PRO A 33 -4.47 16.19 4.98
C PRO A 33 -5.24 16.34 6.27
N ASP A 34 -6.48 15.84 6.33
CA ASP A 34 -7.34 15.94 7.51
C ASP A 34 -6.92 14.89 8.55
N PRO A 35 -6.43 15.33 9.74
CA PRO A 35 -5.95 14.37 10.75
C PRO A 35 -7.02 13.48 11.34
N THR A 36 -8.30 13.75 11.06
CA THR A 36 -9.38 12.89 11.55
C THR A 36 -9.66 11.71 10.62
N LYS A 37 -9.09 11.74 9.42
CA LYS A 37 -9.31 10.67 8.45
C LYS A 37 -8.39 9.48 8.71
N ASP A 38 -8.90 8.28 8.39
CA ASP A 38 -8.14 7.06 8.62
C ASP A 38 -6.82 7.04 7.87
N SER A 39 -6.80 7.52 6.62
CA SER A 39 -5.57 7.53 5.83
C SER A 39 -4.48 8.36 6.50
N HIS A 40 -4.86 9.48 7.10
CA HIS A 40 -3.90 10.33 7.79
C HIS A 40 -3.37 9.65 9.05
N LYS A 41 -4.27 9.04 9.82
CA LYS A 41 -3.88 8.35 11.06
C LYS A 41 -2.96 7.17 10.77
N VAL A 42 -3.27 6.40 9.75
CA VAL A 42 -2.45 5.26 9.36
C VAL A 42 -1.08 5.72 8.88
N ALA A 43 -1.05 6.74 8.02
CA ALA A 43 0.21 7.25 7.48
C ALA A 43 1.11 7.77 8.60
N LYS A 44 0.53 8.51 9.54
CA LYS A 44 1.28 9.03 10.67
C LYS A 44 1.87 7.90 11.50
N TYR A 45 1.07 6.86 11.76
CA TYR A 45 1.55 5.69 12.51
C TYR A 45 2.73 5.04 11.79
N LEU A 46 2.63 4.83 10.48
CA LEU A 46 3.71 4.22 9.72
C LEU A 46 4.97 5.08 9.78
N GLN A 47 4.81 6.39 9.63
CA GLN A 47 5.93 7.31 9.70
C GLN A 47 6.62 7.23 11.06
N GLU A 48 5.84 7.15 12.13
CA GLU A 48 6.38 7.05 13.49
C GLU A 48 7.09 5.74 13.74
N HIS A 49 6.83 4.74 12.91
CA HIS A 49 7.46 3.42 13.03
C HIS A 49 8.56 3.19 11.99
N GLY A 50 9.08 4.28 11.42
CA GLY A 50 10.27 4.21 10.61
C GLY A 50 10.07 4.04 9.11
N TYR A 51 8.83 4.09 8.65
CA TYR A 51 8.57 3.98 7.21
C TYR A 51 8.65 5.36 6.56
N LYS A 52 9.22 5.40 5.34
CA LYS A 52 9.18 6.60 4.52
C LYS A 52 7.87 6.57 3.77
N ILE A 53 7.03 7.59 3.96
CA ILE A 53 5.75 7.65 3.27
C ILE A 53 5.81 8.67 2.14
N TYR A 54 5.06 8.39 1.07
CA TYR A 54 4.97 9.25 -0.10
C TYR A 54 3.49 9.56 -0.31
N PRO A 55 3.03 10.74 0.13
CA PRO A 55 1.61 11.07 -0.03
C PRO A 55 1.24 11.29 -1.49
N ILE A 56 0.15 10.67 -1.93
CA ILE A 56 -0.41 10.93 -3.25
C ILE A 56 -1.81 11.48 -3.03
N TYR A 57 -2.02 12.73 -3.44
CA TYR A 57 -3.25 13.44 -3.19
C TYR A 57 -3.41 14.53 -4.25
N PRO A 58 -4.64 14.89 -4.65
CA PRO A 58 -4.82 15.87 -5.72
C PRO A 58 -4.55 17.32 -5.33
N LYS A 59 -4.39 17.59 -4.04
CA LYS A 59 -4.16 18.94 -3.51
C LYS A 59 -3.01 18.91 -2.52
N GLU A 60 -2.66 20.06 -1.95
CA GLU A 60 -1.62 20.22 -0.95
C GLU A 60 -0.22 20.04 -1.52
N GLU A 61 0.72 20.72 -0.91
CA GLU A 61 2.13 20.56 -1.25
C GLU A 61 2.83 19.60 -0.30
N PHE A 62 2.41 19.58 0.96
CA PHE A 62 2.98 18.73 1.99
C PHE A 62 1.89 18.13 2.86
N ILE A 63 2.06 16.88 3.25
CA ILE A 63 1.22 16.23 4.24
C ILE A 63 2.17 15.47 5.16
N LEU A 64 2.01 15.66 6.47
CA LEU A 64 2.89 15.05 7.48
C LEU A 64 4.36 15.37 7.22
N GLY A 65 4.63 16.56 6.69
CA GLY A 65 6.00 16.99 6.41
C GLY A 65 6.62 16.39 5.17
N GLU A 66 5.88 15.57 4.42
CA GLU A 66 6.39 14.95 3.20
C GLU A 66 5.78 15.61 1.98
N LYS A 67 6.57 15.68 0.92
CA LYS A 67 6.10 16.25 -0.34
C LYS A 67 4.97 15.39 -0.90
N VAL A 68 3.92 16.07 -1.37
CA VAL A 68 2.78 15.41 -1.99
C VAL A 68 2.99 15.28 -3.49
N TYR A 69 2.70 14.10 -4.02
CA TYR A 69 2.76 13.83 -5.46
C TYR A 69 1.36 13.67 -6.00
N ARG A 70 1.19 13.98 -7.27
CA ARG A 70 -0.14 13.86 -7.92
C ARG A 70 -0.38 12.48 -8.49
N SER A 71 0.70 11.75 -8.75
CA SER A 71 0.60 10.39 -9.28
C SER A 71 1.80 9.59 -8.82
N LEU A 72 1.66 8.27 -8.88
CA LEU A 72 2.72 7.35 -8.49
C LEU A 72 3.96 7.53 -9.37
N SER A 73 3.75 7.84 -10.64
CA SER A 73 4.86 7.99 -11.58
C SER A 73 5.77 9.19 -11.28
N GLU A 74 5.31 10.14 -10.48
CA GLU A 74 6.10 11.32 -10.15
C GLU A 74 7.14 11.08 -9.07
N ILE A 75 7.04 9.98 -8.34
CA ILE A 75 7.98 9.70 -7.24
C ILE A 75 9.31 9.24 -7.80
N PRO A 76 10.41 10.01 -7.54
CA PRO A 76 11.70 9.66 -8.13
C PRO A 76 12.44 8.54 -7.41
N GLU A 77 12.14 8.31 -6.13
CA GLU A 77 12.80 7.24 -5.37
C GLU A 77 12.09 5.91 -5.56
N PRO A 78 12.76 4.79 -5.24
CA PRO A 78 12.09 3.48 -5.28
C PRO A 78 10.92 3.43 -4.30
N VAL A 79 9.90 2.66 -4.67
CA VAL A 79 8.70 2.45 -3.84
C VAL A 79 8.55 0.94 -3.66
N ASP A 80 8.43 0.51 -2.42
CA ASP A 80 8.30 -0.92 -2.10
C ASP A 80 6.85 -1.37 -2.09
N MET A 81 5.96 -0.53 -1.57
CA MET A 81 4.55 -0.86 -1.40
C MET A 81 3.69 0.32 -1.79
N VAL A 82 2.54 0.03 -2.39
CA VAL A 82 1.47 1.02 -2.52
C VAL A 82 0.36 0.63 -1.56
N ASP A 83 -0.16 1.60 -0.82
CA ASP A 83 -1.20 1.41 0.19
C ASP A 83 -2.37 2.31 -0.22
N MET A 84 -3.47 1.72 -0.67
CA MET A 84 -4.54 2.46 -1.33
C MET A 84 -5.72 2.74 -0.41
N PHE A 85 -6.10 4.02 -0.33
CA PHE A 85 -7.25 4.51 0.43
C PHE A 85 -8.30 5.15 -0.48
N ARG A 86 -8.51 4.60 -1.66
CA ARG A 86 -9.47 5.13 -2.63
C ARG A 86 -10.54 4.08 -2.90
N LYS A 87 -11.54 4.45 -3.70
CA LYS A 87 -12.61 3.52 -4.08
C LYS A 87 -12.03 2.28 -4.75
N PRO A 88 -12.67 1.10 -4.58
CA PRO A 88 -12.12 -0.15 -5.12
C PRO A 88 -11.81 -0.11 -6.62
N GLU A 89 -12.60 0.58 -7.42
CA GLU A 89 -12.38 0.63 -8.86
C GLU A 89 -11.09 1.37 -9.24
N ILE A 90 -10.56 2.21 -8.34
CA ILE A 90 -9.30 2.91 -8.59
C ILE A 90 -8.13 1.92 -8.60
N ALA A 91 -8.30 0.77 -7.96
CA ALA A 91 -7.25 -0.24 -7.87
C ALA A 91 -6.80 -0.72 -9.25
N ASP A 92 -7.72 -0.80 -10.22
CA ASP A 92 -7.35 -1.26 -11.56
C ASP A 92 -6.38 -0.30 -12.24
N THR A 93 -6.68 1.00 -12.21
CA THR A 93 -5.81 2.01 -12.81
C THR A 93 -4.50 2.13 -12.04
N LEU A 94 -4.57 2.07 -10.72
CA LEU A 94 -3.39 2.14 -9.88
C LEU A 94 -2.44 0.98 -10.19
N LEU A 95 -2.99 -0.22 -10.36
CA LEU A 95 -2.16 -1.38 -10.66
C LEU A 95 -1.38 -1.19 -11.96
N GLU A 96 -2.01 -0.58 -12.96
CA GLU A 96 -1.31 -0.31 -14.21
C GLU A 96 -0.12 0.61 -13.99
N GLU A 97 -0.28 1.64 -13.16
CA GLU A 97 0.84 2.52 -12.82
C GLU A 97 1.93 1.78 -12.05
N VAL A 98 1.53 0.91 -11.14
CA VAL A 98 2.47 0.08 -10.37
C VAL A 98 3.31 -0.79 -11.29
N LEU A 99 2.67 -1.44 -12.25
CA LEU A 99 3.37 -2.33 -13.17
C LEU A 99 4.32 -1.56 -14.09
N LYS A 100 3.96 -0.35 -14.46
CA LYS A 100 4.84 0.49 -15.29
C LYS A 100 6.11 0.88 -14.53
N ARG A 101 6.01 1.13 -13.22
CA ARG A 101 7.20 1.47 -12.44
C ARG A 101 8.16 0.32 -12.34
N GLY A 102 7.66 -0.87 -12.08
CA GLY A 102 8.47 -2.09 -12.01
C GLY A 102 9.24 -2.30 -10.71
N ASP A 103 9.20 -1.34 -9.78
CA ASP A 103 9.93 -1.47 -8.51
C ASP A 103 9.05 -1.84 -7.33
N VAL A 104 7.73 -1.70 -7.45
CA VAL A 104 6.81 -2.01 -6.37
C VAL A 104 6.65 -3.52 -6.20
N LYS A 105 6.75 -3.99 -4.96
CA LYS A 105 6.63 -5.41 -4.65
C LYS A 105 5.30 -5.77 -4.03
N VAL A 106 4.62 -4.81 -3.39
CA VAL A 106 3.41 -5.08 -2.62
C VAL A 106 2.29 -4.13 -3.06
N PHE A 107 1.14 -4.72 -3.35
CA PHE A 107 -0.07 -4.01 -3.73
C PHE A 107 -1.08 -4.21 -2.60
N TRP A 108 -1.30 -3.17 -1.80
CA TRP A 108 -2.09 -3.27 -0.58
C TRP A 108 -3.33 -2.38 -0.67
N LEU A 109 -4.50 -2.99 -0.47
CA LEU A 109 -5.78 -2.29 -0.41
C LEU A 109 -6.24 -2.27 1.04
N GLN A 110 -6.53 -1.10 1.56
CA GLN A 110 -6.86 -0.90 2.96
C GLN A 110 -8.20 -1.54 3.35
N LEU A 111 -8.44 -1.57 4.65
CA LEU A 111 -9.64 -2.15 5.23
C LEU A 111 -10.90 -1.59 4.56
N GLY A 112 -11.78 -2.47 4.14
CA GLY A 112 -13.00 -2.08 3.47
C GLY A 112 -12.88 -1.95 1.96
N ILE A 113 -11.67 -2.10 1.42
CA ILE A 113 -11.43 -1.95 -0.02
C ILE A 113 -11.11 -3.31 -0.61
N ILE A 114 -11.98 -3.78 -1.49
CA ILE A 114 -11.84 -5.11 -2.10
C ILE A 114 -11.95 -4.99 -3.61
N ASN A 115 -10.97 -5.55 -4.31
CA ASN A 115 -10.97 -5.65 -5.77
C ASN A 115 -10.23 -6.92 -6.14
N ASN A 116 -10.97 -8.01 -6.27
CA ASN A 116 -10.39 -9.32 -6.53
C ASN A 116 -9.64 -9.36 -7.85
N GLU A 117 -10.18 -8.73 -8.88
CA GLU A 117 -9.54 -8.74 -10.20
C GLU A 117 -8.17 -8.08 -10.17
N ALA A 118 -8.09 -6.91 -9.52
CA ALA A 118 -6.82 -6.21 -9.43
C ALA A 118 -5.80 -7.01 -8.63
N CYS A 119 -6.22 -7.63 -7.54
CA CYS A 119 -5.33 -8.44 -6.72
C CYS A 119 -4.84 -9.68 -7.48
N GLU A 120 -5.73 -10.33 -8.23
CA GLU A 120 -5.33 -11.49 -9.04
C GLU A 120 -4.32 -11.09 -10.11
N LYS A 121 -4.56 -9.95 -10.75
CA LYS A 121 -3.64 -9.46 -11.77
C LYS A 121 -2.29 -9.09 -11.16
N ALA A 122 -2.30 -8.49 -9.98
CA ALA A 122 -1.06 -8.16 -9.28
C ALA A 122 -0.25 -9.42 -9.01
N LYS A 123 -0.89 -10.46 -8.48
CA LYS A 123 -0.22 -11.72 -8.21
C LYS A 123 0.31 -12.36 -9.49
N ALA A 124 -0.47 -12.31 -10.56
CA ALA A 124 -0.05 -12.87 -11.85
C ALA A 124 1.19 -12.17 -12.39
N ASN A 125 1.45 -10.94 -11.95
CA ASN A 125 2.62 -10.17 -12.36
C ASN A 125 3.72 -10.16 -11.30
N GLY A 126 3.66 -11.08 -10.35
CA GLY A 126 4.74 -11.28 -9.38
C GLY A 126 4.69 -10.42 -8.14
N LEU A 127 3.62 -9.67 -7.93
CA LEU A 127 3.49 -8.86 -6.72
C LEU A 127 2.80 -9.64 -5.61
N LEU A 128 3.07 -9.24 -4.38
CA LEU A 128 2.26 -9.68 -3.25
C LEU A 128 1.06 -8.75 -3.17
N ALA A 129 -0.12 -9.31 -3.01
CA ALA A 129 -1.35 -8.51 -2.95
C ALA A 129 -2.10 -8.80 -1.66
N VAL A 130 -2.44 -7.73 -0.95
CA VAL A 130 -3.23 -7.81 0.27
C VAL A 130 -4.43 -6.88 0.09
N GLN A 131 -5.60 -7.30 0.55
CA GLN A 131 -6.76 -6.43 0.46
C GLN A 131 -7.61 -6.55 1.73
N ASN A 132 -8.39 -5.51 1.99
CA ASN A 132 -9.33 -5.47 3.11
C ASN A 132 -8.62 -5.63 4.46
N LYS A 133 -7.44 -5.00 4.58
CA LYS A 133 -6.67 -5.00 5.83
C LYS A 133 -6.05 -3.62 6.04
N CYS A 134 -5.96 -3.21 7.30
CA CYS A 134 -5.35 -1.93 7.66
C CYS A 134 -3.88 -2.13 8.01
N THR A 135 -2.99 -1.42 7.32
CA THR A 135 -1.54 -1.56 7.57
C THR A 135 -1.18 -1.25 9.01
N LYS A 136 -1.83 -0.25 9.61
CA LYS A 136 -1.57 0.10 11.01
C LYS A 136 -1.97 -1.04 11.95
N ILE A 137 -3.18 -1.59 11.75
CA ILE A 137 -3.68 -2.67 12.59
C ILE A 137 -2.81 -3.92 12.44
N GLU A 138 -2.47 -4.26 11.20
CA GLU A 138 -1.64 -5.44 10.96
C GLU A 138 -0.24 -5.26 11.52
N HIS A 139 0.34 -4.07 11.38
CA HIS A 139 1.65 -3.78 11.92
C HIS A 139 1.66 -3.94 13.45
N ALA A 140 0.67 -3.35 14.11
CA ALA A 140 0.57 -3.45 15.56
C ALA A 140 0.41 -4.90 16.02
N LYS A 141 -0.25 -5.71 15.19
CA LYS A 141 -0.51 -7.11 15.51
C LYS A 141 0.73 -7.99 15.35
N VAL A 142 1.49 -7.80 14.28
CA VAL A 142 2.57 -8.72 13.92
C VAL A 142 3.96 -8.25 14.34
N MET A 143 4.15 -6.97 14.60
CA MET A 143 5.46 -6.40 14.92
C MET A 143 5.65 -6.16 16.42
N GLN A 144 4.77 -6.72 17.22
CA GLN A 144 4.87 -6.63 18.68
C GLN A 144 6.05 -7.42 19.21
#